data_b64112066bdd5b08e6d3b5ddf3e8d09f
#
_entry.id   b64112066bdd5b08e6d3b5ddf3e8d09f
#
_cell.length_a   1.000
_cell.length_b   1.000
_cell.length_c   1.000
_cell.angle_alpha   90.00
_cell.angle_beta   90.00
_cell.angle_gamma   90.00
#
_symmetry.space_group_name_H-M   'P 1'
#
loop_
_entity.id
_entity.type
_entity.pdbx_description
1 polymer ?
#
loop_
_entity_poly.entity_id
_entity_poly.type
_entity_poly.pdbx_seq_one_letter_code
_entity_poly.pdbx_strand_id
1 'polypeptide(L)'
;MEQLIHYVWKHKLFPLTGLKTTDGKPVEVIDPGLHNHNAGPDFFNAKVKIDGTLWVGNVEIHDRSSDWFLHHHEQDANYNNVILHVAESIDADVRTEQGDYPPQMQLNVPVKIREHYDELITTDNYPACYCIIPDLPKLMIHAWMSALQVERLEQKTDAITERLTACNGSWEAAYFVTLARNYGFGINGDAFETWAKMVPLQSVDHHRDDIMQIEAIFLGQAGLLELPAIPERYQQEAAKDEYFIRLQQEYRYLAHKFGLHKMDAHQWRFLRLRPQNFPHIRIAQLAHLYYQRHAGLSQLLECETVKQAKELLATQVTPYWETHYMFGAESEKNEKHLSTSSLNLLVINTVVPMLFAYGRHKGSERLCNRAFDFLEALKAENNHIVRMWKEVGLAVETAGDSQALIQLKKTYCDKKDCLRCRIGYEYLKKKDA
;
A
#
# COMPACT_ATOMS: atom_id res chain seq x y z
N MET A 1 -9.55 -15.58 -20.49
CA MET A 1 -8.54 -15.60 -21.58
C MET A 1 -8.43 -14.23 -22.27
N GLU A 2 -9.49 -13.51 -22.36
CA GLU A 2 -9.60 -12.18 -22.97
C GLU A 2 -8.51 -11.17 -22.53
N GLN A 3 -8.18 -11.09 -21.25
CA GLN A 3 -7.09 -10.24 -20.74
C GLN A 3 -5.73 -10.55 -21.40
N LEU A 4 -5.46 -11.80 -21.77
CA LEU A 4 -4.22 -12.17 -22.45
C LEU A 4 -4.20 -11.68 -23.90
N ILE A 5 -5.35 -11.71 -24.60
CA ILE A 5 -5.46 -11.19 -25.96
C ILE A 5 -5.31 -9.66 -25.94
N HIS A 6 -5.97 -8.97 -24.97
CA HIS A 6 -5.77 -7.53 -24.77
C HIS A 6 -4.30 -7.18 -24.54
N TYR A 7 -3.61 -7.99 -23.74
CA TYR A 7 -2.19 -7.82 -23.48
C TYR A 7 -1.35 -8.02 -24.76
N VAL A 8 -1.61 -9.06 -25.50
CA VAL A 8 -0.93 -9.37 -26.77
C VAL A 8 -1.17 -8.24 -27.78
N TRP A 9 -2.39 -7.72 -27.89
CA TRP A 9 -2.74 -6.59 -28.73
C TRP A 9 -1.99 -5.32 -28.31
N LYS A 10 -2.12 -4.93 -27.06
CA LYS A 10 -1.51 -3.73 -26.46
C LYS A 10 0.00 -3.64 -26.71
N HIS A 11 0.68 -4.77 -26.54
CA HIS A 11 2.15 -4.85 -26.65
C HIS A 11 2.62 -5.31 -28.02
N LYS A 12 1.71 -5.47 -28.98
CA LYS A 12 1.99 -5.96 -30.33
C LYS A 12 2.83 -7.25 -30.33
N LEU A 13 2.48 -8.20 -29.47
CA LEU A 13 3.17 -9.49 -29.31
C LEU A 13 2.65 -10.55 -30.29
N PHE A 14 2.32 -10.15 -31.49
CA PHE A 14 1.83 -10.99 -32.58
C PHE A 14 2.62 -10.66 -33.86
N PRO A 15 2.60 -11.51 -34.90
CA PRO A 15 3.22 -11.21 -36.19
C PRO A 15 2.66 -9.92 -36.77
N LEU A 16 3.53 -8.91 -36.97
CA LEU A 16 3.12 -7.58 -37.47
C LEU A 16 2.83 -7.54 -38.97
N THR A 17 3.17 -8.61 -39.68
CA THR A 17 2.97 -8.77 -41.12
C THR A 17 2.05 -9.93 -41.41
N GLY A 18 1.32 -9.85 -42.53
CA GLY A 18 0.43 -10.90 -42.98
C GLY A 18 -0.94 -10.92 -42.27
N LEU A 19 -1.25 -9.91 -41.43
CA LEU A 19 -2.58 -9.75 -40.85
C LEU A 19 -3.63 -9.45 -41.93
N LYS A 20 -4.80 -10.03 -41.78
CA LYS A 20 -5.94 -9.85 -42.69
C LYS A 20 -7.25 -9.85 -41.92
N THR A 21 -8.20 -9.10 -42.46
CA THR A 21 -9.60 -9.21 -42.04
C THR A 21 -10.21 -10.55 -42.50
N THR A 22 -11.37 -10.89 -41.99
CA THR A 22 -12.11 -12.12 -42.40
C THR A 22 -12.47 -12.11 -43.89
N ASP A 23 -12.67 -10.95 -44.48
CA ASP A 23 -12.90 -10.76 -45.94
C ASP A 23 -11.60 -10.65 -46.76
N GLY A 24 -10.43 -10.92 -46.15
CA GLY A 24 -9.14 -11.04 -46.79
C GLY A 24 -8.37 -9.73 -47.04
N LYS A 25 -8.86 -8.59 -46.59
CA LYS A 25 -8.17 -7.30 -46.73
C LYS A 25 -6.94 -7.25 -45.81
N PRO A 26 -5.79 -6.74 -46.31
CA PRO A 26 -4.58 -6.61 -45.51
C PRO A 26 -4.77 -5.61 -44.37
N VAL A 27 -4.27 -5.97 -43.16
CA VAL A 27 -4.32 -5.13 -41.96
C VAL A 27 -2.91 -4.80 -41.48
N GLU A 28 -2.67 -3.53 -41.14
CA GLU A 28 -1.46 -3.08 -40.48
C GLU A 28 -1.84 -2.30 -39.23
N VAL A 29 -1.40 -2.76 -38.05
CA VAL A 29 -1.65 -2.08 -36.74
C VAL A 29 -0.53 -1.06 -36.53
N ILE A 30 -0.82 0.21 -36.76
CA ILE A 30 0.13 1.32 -36.55
C ILE A 30 0.22 1.62 -35.05
N ASP A 31 -0.94 1.86 -34.40
CA ASP A 31 -1.06 2.14 -32.98
C ASP A 31 -2.21 1.31 -32.40
N PRO A 32 -1.99 0.47 -31.37
CA PRO A 32 -3.05 -0.36 -30.79
C PRO A 32 -4.11 0.47 -30.06
N GLY A 33 -3.86 1.73 -29.78
CA GLY A 33 -4.74 2.60 -29.02
C GLY A 33 -4.49 2.59 -27.51
N LEU A 34 -5.29 3.36 -26.81
CA LEU A 34 -5.26 3.47 -25.35
C LEU A 34 -6.20 2.43 -24.72
N HIS A 35 -5.65 1.54 -23.92
CA HIS A 35 -6.43 0.52 -23.24
C HIS A 35 -7.43 1.15 -22.26
N ASN A 36 -8.70 0.84 -22.45
CA ASN A 36 -9.80 1.27 -21.60
C ASN A 36 -10.01 0.27 -20.43
N HIS A 37 -10.26 0.79 -19.24
CA HIS A 37 -10.60 0.01 -18.06
C HIS A 37 -12.01 0.34 -17.53
N ASN A 38 -12.77 1.12 -18.30
CA ASN A 38 -14.13 1.56 -17.97
C ASN A 38 -15.11 0.99 -19.01
N ALA A 39 -16.39 1.40 -18.95
CA ALA A 39 -17.38 1.03 -19.95
C ALA A 39 -17.02 1.55 -21.35
N GLY A 40 -17.43 0.83 -22.39
CA GLY A 40 -17.15 1.12 -23.81
C GLY A 40 -16.01 0.27 -24.35
N PRO A 41 -15.64 0.47 -25.64
CA PRO A 41 -14.65 -0.35 -26.32
C PRO A 41 -13.29 -0.45 -25.61
N ASP A 42 -12.62 -1.59 -25.78
CA ASP A 42 -11.38 -1.95 -25.07
C ASP A 42 -10.20 -1.05 -25.34
N PHE A 43 -10.10 -0.53 -26.56
CA PHE A 43 -9.01 0.37 -26.95
C PHE A 43 -9.55 1.58 -27.69
N PHE A 44 -9.22 2.78 -27.19
CA PHE A 44 -9.59 4.05 -27.80
C PHE A 44 -8.51 4.59 -28.73
N ASN A 45 -8.92 5.28 -29.79
CA ASN A 45 -8.04 5.99 -30.72
C ASN A 45 -6.94 5.12 -31.34
N ALA A 46 -7.23 3.84 -31.57
CA ALA A 46 -6.35 2.97 -32.33
C ALA A 46 -6.17 3.49 -33.77
N LYS A 47 -4.99 3.25 -34.36
CA LYS A 47 -4.68 3.58 -35.76
C LYS A 47 -4.37 2.29 -36.50
N VAL A 48 -5.27 1.91 -37.39
CA VAL A 48 -5.19 0.68 -38.16
C VAL A 48 -5.34 1.01 -39.65
N LYS A 49 -4.47 0.43 -40.45
CA LYS A 49 -4.58 0.58 -41.93
C LYS A 49 -5.21 -0.70 -42.47
N ILE A 50 -6.36 -0.57 -43.13
CA ILE A 50 -7.11 -1.69 -43.70
C ILE A 50 -7.22 -1.42 -45.20
N ASP A 51 -6.76 -2.35 -46.03
CA ASP A 51 -6.72 -2.23 -47.51
C ASP A 51 -6.12 -0.88 -47.99
N GLY A 52 -5.02 -0.47 -47.34
CA GLY A 52 -4.34 0.77 -47.66
C GLY A 52 -4.94 2.04 -47.06
N THR A 53 -6.16 2.00 -46.53
CA THR A 53 -6.84 3.15 -45.90
C THR A 53 -6.55 3.21 -44.41
N LEU A 54 -6.12 4.37 -43.90
CA LEU A 54 -5.91 4.62 -42.48
C LEU A 54 -7.24 4.90 -41.79
N TRP A 55 -7.55 4.07 -40.81
CA TRP A 55 -8.67 4.23 -39.90
C TRP A 55 -8.19 4.65 -38.50
N VAL A 56 -8.90 5.59 -37.89
CA VAL A 56 -8.67 6.02 -36.50
C VAL A 56 -9.99 5.86 -35.73
N GLY A 57 -9.99 5.06 -34.71
CA GLY A 57 -11.22 4.78 -33.96
C GLY A 57 -10.95 3.75 -32.85
N ASN A 58 -11.99 3.05 -32.44
CA ASN A 58 -11.91 2.12 -31.34
C ASN A 58 -11.75 0.68 -31.83
N VAL A 59 -11.12 -0.13 -30.99
CA VAL A 59 -10.98 -1.58 -31.23
C VAL A 59 -11.63 -2.31 -30.06
N GLU A 60 -12.42 -3.32 -30.37
CA GLU A 60 -13.01 -4.24 -29.43
C GLU A 60 -12.39 -5.63 -29.61
N ILE A 61 -12.16 -6.34 -28.49
CA ILE A 61 -11.43 -7.61 -28.48
C ILE A 61 -12.18 -8.65 -27.64
N HIS A 62 -12.38 -9.85 -28.18
CA HIS A 62 -13.03 -10.96 -27.48
C HIS A 62 -12.26 -12.28 -27.65
N ASP A 63 -12.57 -13.26 -26.81
CA ASP A 63 -12.13 -14.64 -27.02
C ASP A 63 -12.83 -15.21 -28.28
N ARG A 64 -14.16 -14.97 -28.43
CA ARG A 64 -14.95 -15.37 -29.59
C ARG A 64 -15.71 -14.19 -30.13
N SER A 65 -15.89 -14.14 -31.44
CA SER A 65 -16.66 -13.04 -32.03
C SER A 65 -18.14 -13.03 -31.60
N SER A 66 -18.72 -14.17 -31.24
CA SER A 66 -20.07 -14.27 -30.68
C SER A 66 -20.22 -13.62 -29.30
N ASP A 67 -19.11 -13.37 -28.55
CA ASP A 67 -19.15 -12.67 -27.27
C ASP A 67 -19.61 -11.22 -27.41
N TRP A 68 -19.49 -10.63 -28.59
CA TRP A 68 -20.10 -9.33 -28.95
C TRP A 68 -21.59 -9.28 -28.60
N PHE A 69 -22.33 -10.34 -28.92
CA PHE A 69 -23.77 -10.45 -28.64
C PHE A 69 -24.02 -10.84 -27.19
N LEU A 70 -23.15 -11.60 -26.57
CA LEU A 70 -23.22 -11.97 -25.16
C LEU A 70 -23.11 -10.73 -24.26
N HIS A 71 -22.28 -9.75 -24.68
CA HIS A 71 -22.08 -8.47 -24.00
C HIS A 71 -23.07 -7.38 -24.46
N HIS A 72 -23.97 -7.67 -25.39
CA HIS A 72 -25.00 -6.76 -25.93
C HIS A 72 -24.45 -5.53 -26.65
N HIS A 73 -23.26 -5.62 -27.27
CA HIS A 73 -22.63 -4.51 -27.98
C HIS A 73 -23.42 -4.06 -29.22
N GLU A 74 -24.22 -4.95 -29.80
CA GLU A 74 -25.15 -4.65 -30.91
C GLU A 74 -26.32 -3.73 -30.51
N GLN A 75 -26.43 -3.41 -29.22
CA GLN A 75 -27.49 -2.54 -28.65
C GLN A 75 -26.92 -1.29 -28.00
N ASP A 76 -25.57 -1.12 -28.01
CA ASP A 76 -24.89 -0.03 -27.34
C ASP A 76 -24.23 0.91 -28.36
N ALA A 77 -24.71 2.16 -28.43
CA ALA A 77 -24.19 3.21 -29.31
C ALA A 77 -22.71 3.54 -29.09
N ASN A 78 -22.11 3.20 -27.93
CA ASN A 78 -20.69 3.40 -27.69
C ASN A 78 -19.80 2.56 -28.62
N TYR A 79 -20.34 1.47 -29.20
CA TYR A 79 -19.62 0.58 -30.10
C TYR A 79 -19.81 0.91 -31.59
N ASN A 80 -20.60 1.94 -31.94
CA ASN A 80 -20.82 2.36 -33.32
C ASN A 80 -19.56 2.91 -34.01
N ASN A 81 -18.53 3.29 -33.26
CA ASN A 81 -17.26 3.80 -33.78
C ASN A 81 -16.12 2.76 -33.68
N VAL A 82 -16.45 1.48 -33.51
CA VAL A 82 -15.48 0.39 -33.58
C VAL A 82 -15.04 0.21 -35.05
N ILE A 83 -13.74 0.44 -35.28
CA ILE A 83 -13.11 0.35 -36.63
C ILE A 83 -12.57 -1.04 -36.95
N LEU A 84 -12.37 -1.87 -35.90
CA LEU A 84 -11.89 -3.23 -36.01
C LEU A 84 -12.35 -4.04 -34.81
N HIS A 85 -13.00 -5.16 -35.05
CA HIS A 85 -13.27 -6.16 -34.04
C HIS A 85 -12.23 -7.29 -34.13
N VAL A 86 -11.55 -7.60 -33.04
CA VAL A 86 -10.51 -8.61 -32.97
C VAL A 86 -10.98 -9.77 -32.11
N ALA A 87 -10.84 -11.00 -32.59
CA ALA A 87 -11.16 -12.17 -31.75
C ALA A 87 -10.16 -13.32 -31.99
N GLU A 88 -9.98 -14.17 -30.97
CA GLU A 88 -9.16 -15.37 -31.13
C GLU A 88 -9.87 -16.40 -32.02
N SER A 89 -11.20 -16.47 -31.93
CA SER A 89 -12.04 -17.33 -32.77
C SER A 89 -13.16 -16.52 -33.40
N ILE A 90 -13.27 -16.55 -34.72
CA ILE A 90 -14.35 -15.92 -35.48
C ILE A 90 -15.44 -16.98 -35.75
N ASP A 91 -16.53 -16.88 -35.00
CA ASP A 91 -17.67 -17.80 -35.06
C ASP A 91 -19.01 -17.09 -35.37
N ALA A 92 -19.01 -15.74 -35.45
CA ALA A 92 -20.18 -14.95 -35.80
C ALA A 92 -19.76 -13.64 -36.50
N ASP A 93 -20.61 -13.15 -37.42
CA ASP A 93 -20.49 -11.81 -37.96
C ASP A 93 -21.13 -10.80 -37.00
N VAL A 94 -20.36 -9.81 -36.56
CA VAL A 94 -20.82 -8.80 -35.61
C VAL A 94 -21.40 -7.58 -36.33
N ARG A 95 -22.39 -6.94 -35.70
CA ARG A 95 -22.99 -5.69 -36.20
C ARG A 95 -23.17 -4.68 -35.06
N THR A 96 -23.04 -3.42 -35.38
CA THR A 96 -23.28 -2.31 -34.45
C THR A 96 -24.78 -2.05 -34.25
N GLU A 97 -25.14 -1.19 -33.31
CA GLU A 97 -26.53 -0.72 -33.10
C GLU A 97 -27.09 -0.03 -34.34
N GLN A 98 -26.26 0.63 -35.14
CA GLN A 98 -26.66 1.24 -36.42
C GLN A 98 -26.79 0.23 -37.55
N GLY A 99 -26.42 -1.01 -37.34
CA GLY A 99 -26.50 -2.08 -38.35
C GLY A 99 -25.28 -2.19 -39.24
N ASP A 100 -24.22 -1.42 -38.97
CA ASP A 100 -22.94 -1.53 -39.67
C ASP A 100 -22.18 -2.78 -39.25
N TYR A 101 -21.37 -3.33 -40.17
CA TYR A 101 -20.54 -4.49 -39.93
C TYR A 101 -19.07 -4.04 -39.81
N PRO A 102 -18.53 -3.87 -38.58
CA PRO A 102 -17.13 -3.54 -38.41
C PRO A 102 -16.25 -4.65 -38.96
N PRO A 103 -15.13 -4.33 -39.63
CA PRO A 103 -14.15 -5.33 -40.07
C PRO A 103 -13.73 -6.20 -38.91
N GLN A 104 -13.66 -7.54 -39.14
CA GLN A 104 -13.21 -8.50 -38.16
C GLN A 104 -11.85 -9.06 -38.50
N MET A 105 -11.02 -9.32 -37.49
CA MET A 105 -9.70 -9.91 -37.64
C MET A 105 -9.49 -11.02 -36.59
N GLN A 106 -9.04 -12.17 -37.05
CA GLN A 106 -8.60 -13.20 -36.13
C GLN A 106 -7.19 -12.90 -35.63
N LEU A 107 -7.00 -12.97 -34.28
CA LEU A 107 -5.72 -12.78 -33.63
C LEU A 107 -5.43 -13.95 -32.68
N ASN A 108 -4.55 -14.85 -33.08
CA ASN A 108 -4.13 -15.95 -32.24
C ASN A 108 -3.06 -15.46 -31.26
N VAL A 109 -3.25 -15.74 -29.98
CA VAL A 109 -2.20 -15.57 -28.98
C VAL A 109 -1.04 -16.52 -29.32
N PRO A 110 0.20 -16.05 -29.47
CA PRO A 110 1.33 -16.93 -29.73
C PRO A 110 1.44 -18.02 -28.66
N VAL A 111 1.60 -19.27 -29.09
CA VAL A 111 1.60 -20.47 -28.22
C VAL A 111 2.55 -20.29 -27.04
N LYS A 112 3.78 -19.82 -27.30
CA LYS A 112 4.79 -19.58 -26.26
C LYS A 112 4.34 -18.56 -25.20
N ILE A 113 3.67 -17.48 -25.60
CA ILE A 113 3.17 -16.47 -24.66
C ILE A 113 2.08 -17.08 -23.77
N ARG A 114 1.22 -17.91 -24.33
CA ARG A 114 0.19 -18.64 -23.59
C ARG A 114 0.82 -19.59 -22.57
N GLU A 115 1.77 -20.43 -23.01
CA GLU A 115 2.49 -21.37 -22.16
C GLU A 115 3.20 -20.63 -21.01
N HIS A 116 3.93 -19.56 -21.29
CA HIS A 116 4.60 -18.76 -20.27
C HIS A 116 3.61 -18.08 -19.31
N TYR A 117 2.46 -17.65 -19.79
CA TYR A 117 1.41 -17.08 -18.94
C TYR A 117 0.82 -18.14 -18.01
N ASP A 118 0.51 -19.31 -18.54
CA ASP A 118 0.00 -20.46 -17.77
C ASP A 118 1.01 -20.88 -16.70
N GLU A 119 2.32 -20.91 -17.02
CA GLU A 119 3.38 -21.14 -16.03
C GLU A 119 3.33 -20.10 -14.89
N LEU A 120 3.21 -18.81 -15.21
CA LEU A 120 3.17 -17.74 -14.20
C LEU A 120 1.98 -17.85 -13.25
N ILE A 121 0.82 -18.26 -13.76
CA ILE A 121 -0.41 -18.30 -12.95
C ILE A 121 -0.62 -19.62 -12.21
N THR A 122 0.01 -20.71 -12.67
CA THR A 122 -0.17 -22.05 -12.08
C THR A 122 0.95 -22.44 -11.11
N THR A 123 2.15 -21.89 -11.27
CA THR A 123 3.29 -22.28 -10.43
C THR A 123 3.06 -21.93 -8.96
N ASP A 124 3.49 -22.84 -8.08
CA ASP A 124 3.55 -22.63 -6.63
C ASP A 124 4.84 -21.94 -6.18
N ASN A 125 5.85 -21.84 -7.07
CA ASN A 125 7.08 -21.14 -6.80
C ASN A 125 6.82 -19.64 -6.60
N TYR A 126 7.56 -19.02 -5.69
CA TYR A 126 7.39 -17.61 -5.41
C TYR A 126 8.75 -16.89 -5.35
N PRO A 127 8.94 -15.80 -6.12
CA PRO A 127 8.05 -15.28 -7.17
C PRO A 127 7.97 -16.19 -8.39
N ALA A 128 6.83 -16.27 -9.05
CA ALA A 128 6.62 -17.14 -10.21
C ALA A 128 7.67 -16.94 -11.33
N CYS A 129 8.14 -15.69 -11.49
CA CYS A 129 9.13 -15.29 -12.49
C CYS A 129 10.59 -15.43 -12.03
N TYR A 130 10.88 -16.16 -10.95
CA TYR A 130 12.21 -16.22 -10.32
C TYR A 130 13.36 -16.56 -11.28
N CYS A 131 13.11 -17.43 -12.26
CA CYS A 131 14.16 -17.95 -13.14
C CYS A 131 14.75 -16.91 -14.10
N ILE A 132 14.04 -15.84 -14.42
CA ILE A 132 14.56 -14.80 -15.34
C ILE A 132 15.23 -13.64 -14.61
N ILE A 133 15.04 -13.50 -13.30
CA ILE A 133 15.50 -12.33 -12.52
C ILE A 133 17.01 -12.07 -12.66
N PRO A 134 17.89 -13.07 -12.59
CA PRO A 134 19.33 -12.86 -12.73
C PRO A 134 19.76 -12.27 -14.07
N ASP A 135 19.00 -12.52 -15.13
CA ASP A 135 19.31 -12.15 -16.52
C ASP A 135 18.68 -10.82 -16.93
N LEU A 136 17.85 -10.22 -16.07
CA LEU A 136 17.16 -8.98 -16.39
C LEU A 136 18.10 -7.77 -16.46
N PRO A 137 17.91 -6.86 -17.42
CA PRO A 137 18.71 -5.64 -17.52
C PRO A 137 18.59 -4.79 -16.24
N LYS A 138 19.71 -4.44 -15.63
CA LYS A 138 19.73 -3.65 -14.37
C LYS A 138 18.96 -2.34 -14.48
N LEU A 139 19.06 -1.65 -15.63
CA LEU A 139 18.34 -0.41 -15.88
C LEU A 139 16.82 -0.60 -15.84
N MET A 140 16.33 -1.70 -16.41
CA MET A 140 14.89 -2.04 -16.39
C MET A 140 14.42 -2.32 -14.96
N ILE A 141 15.19 -3.11 -14.20
CA ILE A 141 14.88 -3.39 -12.78
C ILE A 141 14.83 -2.07 -12.00
N HIS A 142 15.85 -1.22 -12.14
CA HIS A 142 15.91 0.07 -11.43
C HIS A 142 14.71 0.95 -11.78
N ALA A 143 14.38 1.10 -13.06
CA ALA A 143 13.22 1.88 -13.49
C ALA A 143 11.89 1.33 -12.94
N TRP A 144 11.76 -0.01 -12.91
CA TRP A 144 10.55 -0.63 -12.36
C TRP A 144 10.47 -0.46 -10.84
N MET A 145 11.58 -0.63 -10.12
CA MET A 145 11.64 -0.40 -8.67
C MET A 145 11.29 1.04 -8.32
N SER A 146 11.78 2.03 -9.08
CA SER A 146 11.45 3.44 -8.88
C SER A 146 9.95 3.70 -9.10
N ALA A 147 9.34 3.12 -10.13
CA ALA A 147 7.90 3.23 -10.37
C ALA A 147 7.08 2.62 -9.21
N LEU A 148 7.49 1.46 -8.71
CA LEU A 148 6.86 0.80 -7.56
C LEU A 148 6.99 1.59 -6.25
N GLN A 149 8.09 2.33 -6.06
CA GLN A 149 8.26 3.24 -4.92
C GLN A 149 7.22 4.37 -4.96
N VAL A 150 7.04 4.98 -6.13
CA VAL A 150 6.01 6.03 -6.32
C VAL A 150 4.63 5.46 -6.05
N GLU A 151 4.27 4.34 -6.67
CA GLU A 151 2.97 3.67 -6.47
C GLU A 151 2.72 3.34 -4.99
N ARG A 152 3.78 2.89 -4.29
CA ARG A 152 3.71 2.62 -2.84
C ARG A 152 3.42 3.86 -2.02
N LEU A 153 4.05 4.98 -2.34
CA LEU A 153 3.81 6.25 -1.64
C LEU A 153 2.44 6.83 -1.97
N GLU A 154 1.97 6.70 -3.20
CA GLU A 154 0.60 7.09 -3.58
C GLU A 154 -0.44 6.29 -2.79
N GLN A 155 -0.32 4.96 -2.73
CA GLN A 155 -1.21 4.12 -1.93
C GLN A 155 -1.21 4.48 -0.44
N LYS A 156 -0.04 4.83 0.12
CA LYS A 156 0.05 5.32 1.50
C LYS A 156 -0.56 6.71 1.66
N THR A 157 -0.47 7.56 0.64
CA THR A 157 -1.09 8.87 0.60
C THR A 157 -2.61 8.77 0.62
N ASP A 158 -3.20 7.84 -0.12
CA ASP A 158 -4.64 7.59 -0.10
C ASP A 158 -5.12 7.27 1.33
N ALA A 159 -4.41 6.36 2.02
CA ALA A 159 -4.73 6.02 3.42
C ALA A 159 -4.55 7.22 4.38
N ILE A 160 -3.61 8.14 4.12
CA ILE A 160 -3.46 9.39 4.90
C ILE A 160 -4.61 10.34 4.58
N THR A 161 -5.04 10.44 3.34
CA THR A 161 -6.17 11.27 2.91
C THR A 161 -7.48 10.80 3.53
N GLU A 162 -7.71 9.50 3.62
CA GLU A 162 -8.85 8.94 4.36
C GLU A 162 -8.83 9.35 5.84
N ARG A 163 -7.65 9.29 6.49
CA ARG A 163 -7.50 9.75 7.88
C ARG A 163 -7.70 11.26 8.01
N LEU A 164 -7.20 12.03 7.06
CA LEU A 164 -7.39 13.49 7.03
C LEU A 164 -8.89 13.84 6.97
N THR A 165 -9.63 13.14 6.13
CA THR A 165 -11.09 13.28 6.03
C THR A 165 -11.76 12.91 7.35
N ALA A 166 -11.39 11.77 7.95
CA ALA A 166 -11.91 11.32 9.25
C ALA A 166 -11.56 12.27 10.40
N CYS A 167 -10.47 13.03 10.27
CA CYS A 167 -10.01 14.04 11.24
C CYS A 167 -10.49 15.47 10.87
N ASN A 168 -11.57 15.62 10.09
CA ASN A 168 -12.15 16.91 9.69
C ASN A 168 -11.12 17.88 9.05
N GLY A 169 -10.19 17.36 8.27
CA GLY A 169 -9.16 18.14 7.58
C GLY A 169 -7.96 18.56 8.46
N SER A 170 -7.88 18.09 9.70
CA SER A 170 -6.74 18.39 10.58
C SER A 170 -5.53 17.50 10.24
N TRP A 171 -4.52 18.10 9.64
CA TRP A 171 -3.26 17.43 9.34
C TRP A 171 -2.51 16.97 10.59
N GLU A 172 -2.57 17.74 11.69
CA GLU A 172 -1.97 17.36 12.96
C GLU A 172 -2.63 16.10 13.54
N ALA A 173 -3.96 16.03 13.50
CA ALA A 173 -4.70 14.86 13.96
C ALA A 173 -4.46 13.64 13.03
N ALA A 174 -4.44 13.83 11.71
CA ALA A 174 -4.13 12.78 10.75
C ALA A 174 -2.69 12.24 10.93
N TYR A 175 -1.74 13.11 11.24
CA TYR A 175 -0.38 12.72 11.60
C TYR A 175 -0.35 11.88 12.88
N PHE A 176 -1.01 12.34 13.95
CA PHE A 176 -1.10 11.58 15.21
C PHE A 176 -1.68 10.18 14.99
N VAL A 177 -2.79 10.08 14.27
CA VAL A 177 -3.42 8.80 13.95
C VAL A 177 -2.48 7.89 13.13
N THR A 178 -1.76 8.47 12.16
CA THR A 178 -0.80 7.72 11.34
C THR A 178 0.40 7.25 12.17
N LEU A 179 0.94 8.10 13.05
CA LEU A 179 2.03 7.76 13.96
C LEU A 179 1.60 6.64 14.93
N ALA A 180 0.47 6.80 15.57
CA ALA A 180 -0.08 5.83 16.51
C ALA A 180 -0.30 4.47 15.85
N ARG A 181 -0.92 4.42 14.66
CA ARG A 181 -1.06 3.17 13.89
C ARG A 181 0.27 2.44 13.72
N ASN A 182 1.33 3.18 13.39
CA ASN A 182 2.64 2.59 13.15
C ASN A 182 3.38 2.20 14.45
N TYR A 183 3.01 2.76 15.61
CA TYR A 183 3.42 2.26 16.92
C TYR A 183 2.86 0.88 17.26
N GLY A 184 1.80 0.46 16.60
CA GLY A 184 1.26 -0.91 16.68
C GLY A 184 2.13 -1.97 16.02
N PHE A 185 3.16 -1.58 15.25
CA PHE A 185 4.13 -2.45 14.56
C PHE A 185 3.49 -3.68 13.90
N GLY A 186 2.37 -3.48 13.24
CA GLY A 186 1.62 -4.48 12.48
C GLY A 186 0.50 -5.15 13.28
N ILE A 187 0.80 -5.79 14.41
CA ILE A 187 -0.20 -6.61 15.14
C ILE A 187 -1.32 -5.76 15.75
N ASN A 188 -0.96 -4.62 16.34
CA ASN A 188 -1.91 -3.70 16.97
C ASN A 188 -2.17 -2.43 16.14
N GLY A 189 -1.79 -2.39 14.87
CA GLY A 189 -1.93 -1.18 14.06
C GLY A 189 -3.37 -0.66 14.01
N ASP A 190 -4.34 -1.53 13.77
CA ASP A 190 -5.76 -1.14 13.68
C ASP A 190 -6.32 -0.70 15.04
N ALA A 191 -5.93 -1.38 16.14
CA ALA A 191 -6.32 -1.00 17.49
C ALA A 191 -5.74 0.40 17.86
N PHE A 192 -4.47 0.66 17.55
CA PHE A 192 -3.86 1.98 17.73
C PHE A 192 -4.53 3.06 16.88
N GLU A 193 -4.91 2.76 15.64
CA GLU A 193 -5.64 3.72 14.79
C GLU A 193 -7.00 4.06 15.38
N THR A 194 -7.77 3.05 15.81
CA THR A 194 -9.07 3.24 16.47
C THR A 194 -8.93 4.07 17.73
N TRP A 195 -7.99 3.71 18.60
CA TRP A 195 -7.67 4.45 19.81
C TRP A 195 -7.30 5.91 19.52
N ALA A 196 -6.40 6.15 18.57
CA ALA A 196 -5.91 7.49 18.28
C ALA A 196 -7.00 8.42 17.72
N LYS A 197 -7.97 7.88 16.97
CA LYS A 197 -9.14 8.65 16.51
C LYS A 197 -10.06 9.06 17.66
N MET A 198 -10.01 8.37 18.80
CA MET A 198 -10.81 8.70 20.01
C MET A 198 -10.08 9.65 20.94
N VAL A 199 -8.75 9.79 20.83
CA VAL A 199 -7.96 10.66 21.70
C VAL A 199 -8.22 12.12 21.38
N PRO A 200 -8.71 12.93 22.31
CA PRO A 200 -8.99 14.34 22.07
C PRO A 200 -7.69 15.17 22.20
N LEU A 201 -6.97 15.35 21.09
CA LEU A 201 -5.68 16.04 21.10
C LEU A 201 -5.73 17.44 21.74
N GLN A 202 -6.82 18.17 21.52
CA GLN A 202 -7.01 19.49 22.16
C GLN A 202 -7.03 19.39 23.70
N SER A 203 -7.66 18.34 24.26
CA SER A 203 -7.67 18.11 25.71
C SER A 203 -6.28 17.71 26.22
N VAL A 204 -5.52 16.93 25.44
CA VAL A 204 -4.12 16.58 25.73
C VAL A 204 -3.25 17.83 25.74
N ASP A 205 -3.46 18.75 24.79
CA ASP A 205 -2.69 19.99 24.68
C ASP A 205 -2.81 20.89 25.90
N HIS A 206 -3.97 20.89 26.57
CA HIS A 206 -4.18 21.64 27.82
C HIS A 206 -3.45 21.03 29.04
N HIS A 207 -2.96 19.81 28.94
CA HIS A 207 -2.32 19.06 30.02
C HIS A 207 -0.88 18.60 29.69
N ARG A 208 -0.24 19.22 28.67
CA ARG A 208 1.11 18.85 28.22
C ARG A 208 2.24 19.10 29.21
N ASP A 209 1.98 19.82 30.29
CA ASP A 209 2.92 20.10 31.38
C ASP A 209 2.93 19.02 32.48
N ASP A 210 1.98 18.08 32.44
CA ASP A 210 1.89 16.96 33.39
C ASP A 210 1.82 15.61 32.67
N ILE A 211 2.93 14.87 32.68
CA ILE A 211 3.03 13.54 32.06
C ILE A 211 2.02 12.54 32.65
N MET A 212 1.69 12.66 33.96
CA MET A 212 0.70 11.81 34.60
C MET A 212 -0.68 11.99 33.96
N GLN A 213 -1.07 13.22 33.67
CA GLN A 213 -2.35 13.51 33.02
C GLN A 213 -2.40 13.02 31.56
N ILE A 214 -1.30 13.16 30.83
CA ILE A 214 -1.22 12.60 29.47
C ILE A 214 -1.32 11.07 29.50
N GLU A 215 -0.57 10.39 30.38
CA GLU A 215 -0.65 8.94 30.52
C GLU A 215 -2.05 8.50 30.98
N ALA A 216 -2.69 9.23 31.88
CA ALA A 216 -4.06 8.95 32.32
C ALA A 216 -5.06 9.03 31.14
N ILE A 217 -4.98 10.09 30.30
CA ILE A 217 -5.81 10.21 29.10
C ILE A 217 -5.51 9.05 28.13
N PHE A 218 -4.26 8.79 27.82
CA PHE A 218 -3.87 7.83 26.81
C PHE A 218 -4.22 6.38 27.20
N LEU A 219 -3.83 5.97 28.40
CA LEU A 219 -4.12 4.62 28.91
C LEU A 219 -5.61 4.43 29.23
N GLY A 220 -6.26 5.49 29.72
CA GLY A 220 -7.69 5.47 30.01
C GLY A 220 -8.54 5.36 28.75
N GLN A 221 -8.24 6.16 27.72
CA GLN A 221 -8.89 6.07 26.40
C GLN A 221 -8.67 4.70 25.74
N ALA A 222 -7.52 4.05 26.02
CA ALA A 222 -7.21 2.70 25.57
C ALA A 222 -7.99 1.61 26.32
N GLY A 223 -8.74 1.95 27.38
CA GLY A 223 -9.43 1.00 28.25
C GLY A 223 -8.49 0.18 29.14
N LEU A 224 -7.22 0.52 29.24
CA LEU A 224 -6.18 -0.23 29.95
C LEU A 224 -6.10 0.10 31.45
N LEU A 225 -6.88 1.07 31.94
CA LEU A 225 -6.99 1.43 33.36
C LEU A 225 -8.14 0.68 34.09
N GLU A 226 -8.65 -0.38 33.50
CA GLU A 226 -9.68 -1.20 34.10
C GLU A 226 -9.10 -2.52 34.65
N LEU A 227 -9.44 -2.93 35.86
CA LEU A 227 -8.98 -4.21 36.45
C LEU A 227 -9.28 -5.42 35.54
N PRO A 228 -10.47 -5.55 34.91
CA PRO A 228 -10.74 -6.66 34.00
C PRO A 228 -9.86 -6.68 32.73
N ALA A 229 -9.22 -5.56 32.35
CA ALA A 229 -8.28 -5.51 31.25
C ALA A 229 -6.91 -6.11 31.60
N ILE A 230 -6.64 -6.33 32.88
CA ILE A 230 -5.41 -6.91 33.41
C ILE A 230 -5.60 -8.42 33.57
N PRO A 231 -4.63 -9.27 33.16
CA PRO A 231 -4.71 -10.69 33.38
C PRO A 231 -4.95 -11.03 34.90
N GLU A 232 -5.83 -11.96 35.17
CA GLU A 232 -6.33 -12.28 36.54
C GLU A 232 -5.20 -12.43 37.56
N ARG A 233 -4.11 -13.09 37.18
CA ARG A 233 -2.92 -13.29 38.02
C ARG A 233 -2.24 -12.02 38.54
N TYR A 234 -2.46 -10.87 37.87
CA TYR A 234 -1.86 -9.58 38.23
C TYR A 234 -2.85 -8.58 38.80
N GLN A 235 -4.16 -8.88 38.80
CA GLN A 235 -5.20 -7.95 39.27
C GLN A 235 -5.08 -7.59 40.74
N GLN A 236 -4.69 -8.54 41.59
CA GLN A 236 -4.55 -8.30 43.00
C GLN A 236 -3.42 -7.32 43.34
N GLU A 237 -2.30 -7.41 42.64
CA GLU A 237 -1.17 -6.48 42.77
C GLU A 237 -1.48 -5.13 42.13
N ALA A 238 -2.08 -5.13 40.96
CA ALA A 238 -2.50 -3.89 40.29
C ALA A 238 -3.51 -3.10 41.16
N ALA A 239 -4.42 -3.76 41.83
CA ALA A 239 -5.40 -3.09 42.72
C ALA A 239 -4.77 -2.39 43.92
N LYS A 240 -3.52 -2.74 44.30
CA LYS A 240 -2.74 -2.09 45.36
C LYS A 240 -1.71 -1.10 44.85
N ASP A 241 -1.49 -1.06 43.54
CA ASP A 241 -0.49 -0.24 42.88
C ASP A 241 -0.90 1.23 42.92
N GLU A 242 -0.16 2.04 43.68
CA GLU A 242 -0.45 3.47 43.86
C GLU A 242 -0.43 4.23 42.51
N TYR A 243 0.45 3.85 41.57
CA TYR A 243 0.53 4.48 40.25
C TYR A 243 -0.72 4.19 39.40
N PHE A 244 -1.16 2.94 39.41
CA PHE A 244 -2.39 2.56 38.71
C PHE A 244 -3.62 3.25 39.31
N ILE A 245 -3.75 3.27 40.62
CA ILE A 245 -4.86 3.93 41.34
C ILE A 245 -4.89 5.42 40.99
N ARG A 246 -3.73 6.08 40.99
CA ARG A 246 -3.61 7.51 40.69
C ARG A 246 -4.00 7.79 39.24
N LEU A 247 -3.54 7.00 38.28
CA LEU A 247 -3.94 7.11 36.86
C LEU A 247 -5.46 6.93 36.69
N GLN A 248 -6.08 5.98 37.40
CA GLN A 248 -7.52 5.80 37.34
C GLN A 248 -8.30 7.00 37.90
N GLN A 249 -7.82 7.59 39.00
CA GLN A 249 -8.44 8.79 39.60
C GLN A 249 -8.34 9.98 38.65
N GLU A 250 -7.17 10.20 38.11
CA GLU A 250 -6.91 11.30 37.15
C GLU A 250 -7.73 11.13 35.87
N TYR A 251 -7.75 9.91 35.31
CA TYR A 251 -8.57 9.64 34.13
C TYR A 251 -10.06 9.85 34.37
N ARG A 252 -10.60 9.42 35.51
CA ARG A 252 -12.02 9.65 35.85
C ARG A 252 -12.37 11.12 35.89
N TYR A 253 -11.50 11.92 36.48
CA TYR A 253 -11.68 13.38 36.52
C TYR A 253 -11.64 13.98 35.11
N LEU A 254 -10.62 13.64 34.31
CA LEU A 254 -10.43 14.17 32.95
C LEU A 254 -11.53 13.66 32.00
N ALA A 255 -11.94 12.42 32.13
CA ALA A 255 -13.02 11.85 31.34
C ALA A 255 -14.35 12.56 31.59
N HIS A 256 -14.67 12.87 32.85
CA HIS A 256 -15.85 13.65 33.20
C HIS A 256 -15.74 15.10 32.67
N LYS A 257 -14.57 15.72 32.84
CA LYS A 257 -14.33 17.11 32.40
C LYS A 257 -14.48 17.30 30.88
N PHE A 258 -14.03 16.32 30.07
CA PHE A 258 -13.98 16.40 28.62
C PHE A 258 -14.99 15.50 27.90
N GLY A 259 -15.84 14.78 28.63
CA GLY A 259 -16.82 13.85 28.03
C GLY A 259 -16.16 12.68 27.28
N LEU A 260 -15.05 12.12 27.81
CA LEU A 260 -14.28 11.10 27.12
C LEU A 260 -14.92 9.71 27.22
N HIS A 261 -14.81 8.95 26.14
CA HIS A 261 -15.28 7.57 26.07
C HIS A 261 -14.10 6.64 25.77
N LYS A 262 -13.90 5.60 26.60
CA LYS A 262 -12.81 4.64 26.44
C LYS A 262 -13.09 3.63 25.33
N MET A 263 -12.03 3.13 24.71
CA MET A 263 -12.05 1.97 23.82
C MET A 263 -12.23 0.68 24.62
N ASP A 264 -12.78 -0.36 23.99
CA ASP A 264 -12.81 -1.71 24.57
C ASP A 264 -11.41 -2.32 24.56
N ALA A 265 -10.91 -2.69 25.76
CA ALA A 265 -9.58 -3.27 25.94
C ALA A 265 -9.37 -4.60 25.20
N HIS A 266 -10.44 -5.32 24.84
CA HIS A 266 -10.35 -6.58 24.09
C HIS A 266 -9.82 -6.39 22.65
N GLN A 267 -9.79 -5.17 22.12
CA GLN A 267 -9.20 -4.89 20.83
C GLN A 267 -7.65 -5.02 20.84
N TRP A 268 -7.03 -4.93 22.01
CA TRP A 268 -5.58 -5.08 22.13
C TRP A 268 -5.15 -6.53 22.09
N ARG A 269 -4.13 -6.83 21.27
CA ARG A 269 -3.53 -8.16 21.14
C ARG A 269 -2.20 -8.19 21.89
N PHE A 270 -2.05 -9.17 22.79
CA PHE A 270 -0.83 -9.41 23.58
C PHE A 270 -0.10 -10.69 23.14
N LEU A 271 -0.86 -11.66 22.61
CA LEU A 271 -0.32 -12.95 22.20
C LEU A 271 0.73 -12.78 21.08
N ARG A 272 1.85 -13.49 21.22
CA ARG A 272 3.00 -13.46 20.29
C ARG A 272 3.74 -12.11 20.24
N LEU A 273 3.51 -11.21 21.20
CA LEU A 273 4.30 -9.99 21.35
C LEU A 273 5.39 -10.19 22.42
N ARG A 274 6.57 -9.63 22.20
CA ARG A 274 7.55 -9.44 23.27
C ARG A 274 7.02 -8.37 24.23
N PRO A 275 7.22 -8.49 25.57
CA PRO A 275 6.65 -7.56 26.55
C PRO A 275 6.94 -6.08 26.26
N GLN A 276 8.13 -5.75 25.79
CA GLN A 276 8.50 -4.38 25.38
C GLN A 276 7.66 -3.80 24.23
N ASN A 277 6.86 -4.63 23.54
CA ASN A 277 5.95 -4.24 22.48
C ASN A 277 4.48 -4.26 22.93
N PHE A 278 4.22 -4.48 24.21
CA PHE A 278 2.86 -4.44 24.73
C PHE A 278 2.23 -3.06 24.55
N PRO A 279 0.92 -2.99 24.34
CA PRO A 279 0.20 -1.71 24.17
C PRO A 279 0.50 -0.70 25.28
N HIS A 280 0.60 -1.15 26.56
CA HIS A 280 0.95 -0.28 27.69
C HIS A 280 2.26 0.48 27.45
N ILE A 281 3.33 -0.23 27.05
CA ILE A 281 4.65 0.39 26.81
C ILE A 281 4.59 1.33 25.60
N ARG A 282 3.93 0.94 24.52
CA ARG A 282 3.80 1.75 23.33
C ARG A 282 2.98 3.02 23.55
N ILE A 283 1.92 2.92 24.36
CA ILE A 283 1.11 4.07 24.77
C ILE A 283 1.90 4.98 25.70
N ALA A 284 2.64 4.45 26.68
CA ALA A 284 3.50 5.23 27.57
C ALA A 284 4.60 5.96 26.79
N GLN A 285 5.21 5.33 25.77
CA GLN A 285 6.15 5.95 24.86
C GLN A 285 5.51 7.10 24.07
N LEU A 286 4.31 6.93 23.54
CA LEU A 286 3.57 8.01 22.87
C LEU A 286 3.21 9.14 23.82
N ALA A 287 2.78 8.84 25.06
CA ALA A 287 2.49 9.84 26.07
C ALA A 287 3.73 10.68 26.38
N HIS A 288 4.89 10.05 26.55
CA HIS A 288 6.14 10.75 26.80
C HIS A 288 6.58 11.59 25.58
N LEU A 289 6.41 11.11 24.34
CA LEU A 289 6.69 11.85 23.12
C LEU A 289 5.85 13.14 23.05
N TYR A 290 4.58 13.06 23.41
CA TYR A 290 3.68 14.21 23.48
C TYR A 290 4.02 15.18 24.60
N TYR A 291 4.44 14.68 25.76
CA TYR A 291 4.93 15.49 26.87
C TYR A 291 6.17 16.33 26.49
N GLN A 292 7.08 15.77 25.71
CA GLN A 292 8.31 16.47 25.26
C GLN A 292 8.05 17.65 24.30
N ARG A 293 6.85 17.78 23.73
CA ARG A 293 6.39 18.88 22.85
C ARG A 293 7.13 19.05 21.52
N HIS A 294 7.92 18.06 21.09
CA HIS A 294 8.78 18.19 19.90
C HIS A 294 8.30 17.41 18.67
N ALA A 295 7.33 16.52 18.81
CA ALA A 295 6.93 15.57 17.77
C ALA A 295 5.64 15.95 17.02
N GLY A 296 5.37 17.23 16.80
CA GLY A 296 4.27 17.72 15.99
C GLY A 296 4.57 17.62 14.49
N LEU A 297 3.54 17.77 13.66
CA LEU A 297 3.67 17.71 12.20
C LEU A 297 4.62 18.80 11.67
N SER A 298 4.57 20.02 12.21
CA SER A 298 5.44 21.11 11.75
C SER A 298 6.91 20.78 11.93
N GLN A 299 7.30 20.24 13.09
CA GLN A 299 8.67 19.82 13.35
C GLN A 299 9.10 18.66 12.44
N LEU A 300 8.18 17.73 12.15
CA LEU A 300 8.44 16.65 11.19
C LEU A 300 8.70 17.19 9.79
N LEU A 301 7.92 18.16 9.33
CA LEU A 301 8.09 18.78 8.01
C LEU A 301 9.40 19.59 7.89
N GLU A 302 9.97 20.03 9.00
CA GLU A 302 11.27 20.73 9.07
C GLU A 302 12.48 19.78 9.05
N CYS A 303 12.28 18.47 9.34
CA CYS A 303 13.38 17.51 9.32
C CYS A 303 13.98 17.39 7.91
N GLU A 304 15.25 17.72 7.76
CA GLU A 304 16.00 17.63 6.50
C GLU A 304 16.75 16.30 6.35
N THR A 305 16.94 15.56 7.45
CA THR A 305 17.69 14.29 7.47
C THR A 305 16.97 13.23 8.25
N VAL A 306 17.25 11.95 7.90
CA VAL A 306 16.79 10.79 8.66
C VAL A 306 17.21 10.85 10.13
N LYS A 307 18.40 11.41 10.41
CA LYS A 307 18.89 11.54 11.77
C LYS A 307 17.98 12.47 12.59
N GLN A 308 17.64 13.66 12.07
CA GLN A 308 16.72 14.58 12.71
C GLN A 308 15.33 13.95 12.92
N ALA A 309 14.81 13.23 11.94
CA ALA A 309 13.52 12.54 12.07
C ALA A 309 13.55 11.46 13.17
N LYS A 310 14.67 10.74 13.34
CA LYS A 310 14.83 9.76 14.42
C LYS A 310 14.95 10.43 15.78
N GLU A 311 15.69 11.54 15.89
CA GLU A 311 15.80 12.33 17.10
C GLU A 311 14.45 12.90 17.53
N LEU A 312 13.65 13.39 16.56
CA LEU A 312 12.28 13.85 16.79
C LEU A 312 11.38 12.75 17.37
N LEU A 313 11.51 11.51 16.88
CA LEU A 313 10.70 10.36 17.30
C LEU A 313 11.30 9.59 18.47
N ALA A 314 12.51 9.96 18.92
CA ALA A 314 13.14 9.32 20.06
C ALA A 314 12.33 9.62 21.34
N THR A 315 12.02 8.57 22.08
CA THR A 315 11.23 8.66 23.29
C THR A 315 11.67 7.65 24.34
N GLN A 316 11.32 7.90 25.55
CA GLN A 316 11.51 7.04 26.70
C GLN A 316 10.16 6.81 27.40
N VAL A 317 10.18 6.18 28.55
CA VAL A 317 9.01 5.97 29.42
C VAL A 317 9.24 6.62 30.77
N THR A 318 8.19 6.82 31.57
CA THR A 318 8.30 7.26 32.95
C THR A 318 8.94 6.17 33.81
N PRO A 319 9.53 6.49 34.98
CA PRO A 319 10.23 5.51 35.84
C PRO A 319 9.40 4.26 36.20
N TYR A 320 8.10 4.40 36.31
CA TYR A 320 7.21 3.27 36.56
C TYR A 320 7.34 2.21 35.44
N TRP A 321 7.28 2.62 34.21
CA TRP A 321 7.35 1.71 33.06
C TRP A 321 8.76 1.12 32.82
N GLU A 322 9.80 1.66 33.47
CA GLU A 322 11.12 1.04 33.42
C GLU A 322 11.11 -0.35 34.12
N THR A 323 10.28 -0.52 35.15
CA THR A 323 10.17 -1.76 35.92
C THR A 323 8.88 -2.55 35.68
N HIS A 324 7.99 -2.08 34.81
CA HIS A 324 6.72 -2.74 34.50
C HIS A 324 6.46 -2.86 33.00
N TYR A 325 5.84 -3.95 32.56
CA TYR A 325 5.33 -4.12 31.19
C TYR A 325 3.81 -4.01 31.12
N MET A 326 3.15 -4.17 32.23
CA MET A 326 1.72 -3.93 32.48
C MET A 326 1.52 -3.72 33.97
N PHE A 327 0.37 -3.24 34.36
CA PHE A 327 0.07 -3.00 35.78
C PHE A 327 0.09 -4.30 36.58
N GLY A 328 0.66 -4.25 37.78
CA GLY A 328 0.80 -5.41 38.67
C GLY A 328 1.82 -6.46 38.22
N ALA A 329 2.56 -6.23 37.14
CA ALA A 329 3.57 -7.15 36.64
C ALA A 329 4.95 -6.49 36.67
N GLU A 330 5.62 -6.54 37.79
CA GLU A 330 6.97 -6.03 37.99
C GLU A 330 8.01 -6.84 37.20
N SER A 331 9.03 -6.21 36.71
CA SER A 331 10.12 -6.78 35.92
C SER A 331 11.46 -6.13 36.31
N GLU A 332 12.56 -6.72 35.85
CA GLU A 332 13.86 -6.07 35.94
C GLU A 332 13.84 -4.70 35.25
N LYS A 333 14.56 -3.76 35.86
CA LYS A 333 14.67 -2.37 35.34
C LYS A 333 15.28 -2.38 33.93
N ASN A 334 14.59 -1.72 33.01
CA ASN A 334 15.03 -1.56 31.63
C ASN A 334 14.54 -0.20 31.09
N GLU A 335 15.45 0.58 30.51
CA GLU A 335 15.12 1.80 29.80
C GLU A 335 14.41 1.47 28.46
N LYS A 336 13.12 1.41 28.44
CA LYS A 336 12.32 0.98 27.30
C LYS A 336 12.29 1.99 26.14
N HIS A 337 13.47 2.29 25.58
CA HIS A 337 13.61 3.12 24.40
C HIS A 337 13.17 2.40 23.13
N LEU A 338 12.82 3.18 22.10
CA LEU A 338 12.66 2.66 20.76
C LEU A 338 14.01 2.23 20.20
N SER A 339 14.11 0.98 19.73
CA SER A 339 15.30 0.51 19.05
C SER A 339 15.52 1.27 17.72
N THR A 340 16.76 1.30 17.24
CA THR A 340 17.08 1.89 15.92
C THR A 340 16.23 1.28 14.80
N SER A 341 15.95 -0.03 14.86
CA SER A 341 15.07 -0.69 13.87
C SER A 341 13.62 -0.21 13.99
N SER A 342 13.11 0.01 15.21
CA SER A 342 11.77 0.58 15.40
C SER A 342 11.69 2.01 14.89
N LEU A 343 12.69 2.84 15.16
CA LEU A 343 12.76 4.20 14.63
C LEU A 343 12.83 4.21 13.10
N ASN A 344 13.62 3.32 12.48
CA ASN A 344 13.64 3.18 11.03
C ASN A 344 12.26 2.86 10.48
N LEU A 345 11.52 1.90 11.09
CA LEU A 345 10.17 1.56 10.67
C LEU A 345 9.19 2.73 10.81
N LEU A 346 9.31 3.54 11.88
CA LEU A 346 8.49 4.74 12.02
C LEU A 346 8.82 5.79 10.96
N VAL A 347 10.10 5.98 10.64
CA VAL A 347 10.50 6.89 9.54
C VAL A 347 9.91 6.40 8.21
N ILE A 348 10.09 5.13 7.86
CA ILE A 348 9.61 4.53 6.60
C ILE A 348 8.07 4.57 6.49
N ASN A 349 7.36 4.32 7.60
CA ASN A 349 5.91 4.13 7.56
C ASN A 349 5.10 5.34 8.02
N THR A 350 5.73 6.33 8.66
CA THR A 350 5.07 7.58 9.12
C THR A 350 5.68 8.80 8.46
N VAL A 351 6.99 9.06 8.70
CA VAL A 351 7.62 10.30 8.26
C VAL A 351 7.60 10.43 6.74
N VAL A 352 8.11 9.42 6.04
CA VAL A 352 8.18 9.40 4.57
C VAL A 352 6.81 9.57 3.92
N PRO A 353 5.78 8.79 4.28
CA PRO A 353 4.45 8.98 3.71
C PRO A 353 3.82 10.33 4.05
N MET A 354 4.06 10.88 5.26
CA MET A 354 3.55 12.20 5.64
C MET A 354 4.22 13.32 4.84
N LEU A 355 5.54 13.26 4.62
CA LEU A 355 6.26 14.21 3.76
C LEU A 355 5.71 14.18 2.34
N PHE A 356 5.52 12.98 1.78
CA PHE A 356 5.02 12.83 0.42
C PHE A 356 3.55 13.29 0.29
N ALA A 357 2.66 12.84 1.17
CA ALA A 357 1.25 13.20 1.15
C ALA A 357 1.04 14.71 1.34
N TYR A 358 1.72 15.32 2.32
CA TYR A 358 1.65 16.77 2.55
C TYR A 358 2.28 17.55 1.39
N GLY A 359 3.40 17.07 0.84
CA GLY A 359 4.04 17.61 -0.35
C GLY A 359 3.10 17.64 -1.55
N ARG A 360 2.41 16.51 -1.84
CA ARG A 360 1.39 16.43 -2.90
C ARG A 360 0.24 17.41 -2.66
N HIS A 361 -0.28 17.47 -1.43
CA HIS A 361 -1.37 18.38 -1.06
C HIS A 361 -1.00 19.87 -1.24
N LYS A 362 0.25 20.24 -0.96
CA LYS A 362 0.75 21.62 -1.07
C LYS A 362 1.42 21.94 -2.41
N GLY A 363 1.54 20.97 -3.34
CA GLY A 363 2.30 21.16 -4.57
C GLY A 363 3.80 21.36 -4.35
N SER A 364 4.36 20.83 -3.26
CA SER A 364 5.76 20.99 -2.89
C SER A 364 6.62 19.81 -3.36
N GLU A 365 7.27 19.95 -4.51
CA GLU A 365 8.22 18.96 -5.03
C GLU A 365 9.36 18.70 -4.03
N ARG A 366 9.82 19.75 -3.30
CA ARG A 366 10.87 19.61 -2.28
C ARG A 366 10.52 18.59 -1.21
N LEU A 367 9.26 18.57 -0.71
CA LEU A 367 8.83 17.60 0.29
C LEU A 367 8.68 16.21 -0.30
N CYS A 368 8.18 16.11 -1.52
CA CYS A 368 8.07 14.83 -2.23
C CYS A 368 9.47 14.22 -2.47
N ASN A 369 10.43 15.00 -2.97
CA ASN A 369 11.79 14.52 -3.20
C ASN A 369 12.48 14.10 -1.89
N ARG A 370 12.30 14.86 -0.81
CA ARG A 370 12.82 14.50 0.51
C ARG A 370 12.30 13.15 1.01
N ALA A 371 11.06 12.81 0.69
CA ALA A 371 10.52 11.49 1.04
C ALA A 371 11.31 10.35 0.37
N PHE A 372 11.70 10.52 -0.89
CA PHE A 372 12.57 9.56 -1.59
C PHE A 372 13.99 9.57 -1.02
N ASP A 373 14.58 10.75 -0.77
CA ASP A 373 15.91 10.88 -0.16
C ASP A 373 15.99 10.14 1.18
N PHE A 374 14.92 10.18 1.98
CA PHE A 374 14.86 9.45 3.25
C PHE A 374 14.81 7.92 3.03
N LEU A 375 14.10 7.45 2.01
CA LEU A 375 14.08 6.02 1.67
C LEU A 375 15.45 5.54 1.19
N GLU A 376 16.16 6.34 0.42
CA GLU A 376 17.50 6.02 -0.06
C GLU A 376 18.55 6.05 1.07
N ALA A 377 18.41 6.97 2.04
CA ALA A 377 19.33 7.08 3.17
C ALA A 377 19.18 5.95 4.22
N LEU A 378 18.09 5.19 4.18
CA LEU A 378 17.81 4.09 5.10
C LEU A 378 18.17 2.76 4.48
N LYS A 379 18.76 1.86 5.27
CA LYS A 379 19.00 0.46 4.86
C LYS A 379 17.68 -0.28 4.64
N ALA A 380 17.70 -1.23 3.73
CA ALA A 380 16.59 -2.13 3.46
C ALA A 380 16.04 -2.78 4.74
N GLU A 381 14.73 -2.97 4.77
CA GLU A 381 14.06 -3.71 5.84
C GLU A 381 14.49 -5.18 5.83
N ASN A 382 14.61 -5.78 7.01
CA ASN A 382 14.90 -7.21 7.13
C ASN A 382 13.59 -7.99 7.40
N ASN A 383 12.85 -8.29 6.36
CA ASN A 383 11.63 -9.10 6.43
C ASN A 383 11.68 -10.28 5.44
N HIS A 384 10.71 -11.17 5.50
CA HIS A 384 10.68 -12.36 4.65
C HIS A 384 10.58 -12.02 3.15
N ILE A 385 9.90 -10.93 2.80
CA ILE A 385 9.76 -10.48 1.39
C ILE A 385 11.13 -10.11 0.84
N VAL A 386 11.86 -9.25 1.56
CA VAL A 386 13.19 -8.79 1.14
C VAL A 386 14.16 -9.97 1.02
N ARG A 387 14.15 -10.92 1.98
CA ARG A 387 15.02 -12.10 1.91
C ARG A 387 14.73 -12.95 0.68
N MET A 388 13.46 -13.24 0.41
CA MET A 388 13.04 -14.01 -0.76
C MET A 388 13.54 -13.38 -2.08
N TRP A 389 13.39 -12.07 -2.24
CA TRP A 389 13.85 -11.39 -3.46
C TRP A 389 15.38 -11.34 -3.58
N LYS A 390 16.10 -11.26 -2.45
CA LYS A 390 17.57 -11.41 -2.44
C LYS A 390 18.01 -12.82 -2.84
N GLU A 391 17.31 -13.84 -2.39
CA GLU A 391 17.59 -15.25 -2.73
C GLU A 391 17.45 -15.53 -4.24
N VAL A 392 16.56 -14.83 -4.91
CA VAL A 392 16.41 -14.93 -6.38
C VAL A 392 17.29 -13.96 -7.17
N GLY A 393 18.23 -13.25 -6.51
CA GLY A 393 19.28 -12.49 -7.17
C GLY A 393 19.05 -10.98 -7.31
N LEU A 394 17.98 -10.41 -6.70
CA LEU A 394 17.82 -8.96 -6.71
C LEU A 394 18.73 -8.29 -5.67
N ALA A 395 19.42 -7.23 -6.08
CA ALA A 395 20.11 -6.33 -5.17
C ALA A 395 19.08 -5.48 -4.41
N VAL A 396 19.12 -5.50 -3.08
CA VAL A 396 18.19 -4.76 -2.22
C VAL A 396 19.02 -4.11 -1.12
N GLU A 397 19.26 -2.82 -1.23
CA GLU A 397 20.18 -2.09 -0.36
C GLU A 397 19.45 -1.06 0.49
N THR A 398 18.47 -0.36 -0.07
CA THR A 398 17.79 0.78 0.55
C THR A 398 16.37 0.43 1.03
N ALA A 399 15.82 1.28 1.90
CA ALA A 399 14.42 1.18 2.28
C ALA A 399 13.49 1.40 1.07
N GLY A 400 13.91 2.20 0.10
CA GLY A 400 13.22 2.38 -1.17
C GLY A 400 13.04 1.05 -1.90
N ASP A 401 14.12 0.27 -2.02
CA ASP A 401 14.07 -1.06 -2.63
C ASP A 401 13.10 -1.98 -1.86
N SER A 402 13.19 -2.01 -0.53
CA SER A 402 12.31 -2.88 0.26
C SER A 402 10.84 -2.47 0.16
N GLN A 403 10.51 -1.18 0.10
CA GLN A 403 9.15 -0.71 -0.08
C GLN A 403 8.61 -1.00 -1.50
N ALA A 404 9.46 -0.89 -2.54
CA ALA A 404 9.12 -1.30 -3.89
C ALA A 404 8.81 -2.81 -3.98
N LEU A 405 9.61 -3.66 -3.35
CA LEU A 405 9.38 -5.11 -3.33
C LEU A 405 8.14 -5.51 -2.53
N ILE A 406 7.82 -4.79 -1.45
CA ILE A 406 6.55 -4.98 -0.73
C ILE A 406 5.37 -4.61 -1.62
N GLN A 407 5.47 -3.54 -2.40
CA GLN A 407 4.48 -3.13 -3.38
C GLN A 407 4.31 -4.19 -4.47
N LEU A 408 5.41 -4.61 -5.08
CA LEU A 408 5.44 -5.65 -6.10
C LEU A 408 4.74 -6.93 -5.62
N LYS A 409 5.09 -7.38 -4.41
CA LYS A 409 4.46 -8.57 -3.83
C LYS A 409 2.95 -8.39 -3.67
N LYS A 410 2.53 -7.38 -2.93
CA LYS A 410 1.13 -7.23 -2.50
C LYS A 410 0.18 -6.89 -3.65
N THR A 411 0.64 -6.08 -4.59
CA THR A 411 -0.22 -5.55 -5.66
C THR A 411 -0.21 -6.42 -6.89
N TYR A 412 0.94 -7.04 -7.20
CA TYR A 412 1.10 -7.82 -8.42
C TYR A 412 1.22 -9.33 -8.15
N CYS A 413 2.21 -9.76 -7.37
CA CYS A 413 2.49 -11.19 -7.22
C CYS A 413 1.40 -11.95 -6.47
N ASP A 414 0.93 -11.43 -5.32
CA ASP A 414 -0.12 -12.09 -4.52
C ASP A 414 -1.47 -12.16 -5.27
N LYS A 415 -1.68 -11.25 -6.23
CA LYS A 415 -2.88 -11.22 -7.08
C LYS A 415 -2.68 -11.94 -8.41
N LYS A 416 -1.48 -12.48 -8.67
CA LYS A 416 -1.09 -13.05 -9.97
C LYS A 416 -1.32 -12.11 -11.16
N ASP A 417 -1.19 -10.79 -10.93
CA ASP A 417 -1.37 -9.72 -11.91
C ASP A 417 -0.09 -9.51 -12.74
N CYS A 418 0.38 -10.60 -13.34
CA CYS A 418 1.64 -10.65 -14.07
C CYS A 418 1.58 -9.86 -15.39
N LEU A 419 0.39 -9.69 -15.97
CA LEU A 419 0.20 -8.92 -17.19
C LEU A 419 0.42 -7.41 -17.00
N ARG A 420 0.29 -6.90 -15.77
CA ARG A 420 0.58 -5.49 -15.45
C ARG A 420 1.99 -5.29 -14.90
N CYS A 421 2.73 -6.38 -14.66
CA CYS A 421 4.06 -6.34 -14.10
C CYS A 421 5.15 -6.25 -15.18
N ARG A 422 6.14 -5.34 -15.00
CA ARG A 422 7.23 -5.21 -15.95
C ARG A 422 8.10 -6.47 -16.01
N ILE A 423 8.32 -7.15 -14.89
CA ILE A 423 9.04 -8.43 -14.87
C ILE A 423 8.20 -9.52 -15.56
N GLY A 424 6.89 -9.53 -15.34
CA GLY A 424 5.96 -10.41 -16.05
C GLY A 424 6.05 -10.23 -17.57
N TYR A 425 6.14 -8.99 -18.05
CA TYR A 425 6.33 -8.70 -19.47
C TYR A 425 7.62 -9.35 -20.03
N GLU A 426 8.73 -9.23 -19.33
CA GLU A 426 9.98 -9.86 -19.76
C GLU A 426 9.90 -11.41 -19.70
N TYR A 427 9.18 -11.95 -18.72
CA TYR A 427 8.95 -13.41 -18.64
C TYR A 427 8.16 -13.93 -19.84
N LEU A 428 7.09 -13.24 -20.23
CA LEU A 428 6.25 -13.65 -21.37
C LEU A 428 7.02 -13.62 -22.70
N LYS A 429 8.04 -12.78 -22.79
CA LYS A 429 8.91 -12.65 -23.98
C LYS A 429 10.18 -13.49 -23.91
N LYS A 430 10.43 -14.22 -22.80
CA LYS A 430 11.64 -15.02 -22.68
C LYS A 430 11.78 -15.95 -23.90
N LYS A 431 13.03 -16.11 -24.37
CA LYS A 431 13.34 -17.18 -25.32
C LYS A 431 13.59 -18.44 -24.54
N ASP A 432 13.06 -19.57 -25.01
CA ASP A 432 13.45 -20.87 -24.45
C ASP A 432 14.95 -21.04 -24.68
N ALA A 433 15.65 -21.49 -23.61
CA ALA A 433 17.08 -21.80 -23.64
C ALA A 433 17.35 -23.04 -24.48
#